data_b002bac358dc0f3f0845a7fc25050091
#
_entry.id   b002bac358dc0f3f0845a7fc25050091
#
_cell.length_a   1.000
_cell.length_b   1.000
_cell.length_c   1.000
_cell.angle_alpha   90.00
_cell.angle_beta   90.00
_cell.angle_gamma   90.00
#
_symmetry.space_group_name_H-M   'P 1'
#
loop_
_entity.id
_entity.type
_entity.pdbx_description
1 polymer ?
#
loop_
_entity_poly.entity_id
_entity_poly.type
_entity_poly.pdbx_seq_one_letter_code
_entity_poly.pdbx_strand_id
1 'polypeptide(L)'
;NKGPLDQRLREAIEAYDRAEVFFETDVLAEPDLHGEDVLRRAMNTIVGGEDLYGHLVWCECLGDISAVVDAGVQPADAVKMRCRVMEAVRRLQYRHKTAHIRYKQVYVLDLSEISLGSLITSSKVREMTKAIVGGANDFFPETLWKLFIVNAPFVFRSAYSVVSPVIHPTTKEKIKILGSSFLDELERNGVPLAAVPRRLGGGAPDRPLASLLEGLGPTNPPSLTEP
;
A
#
# COMPACT_ATOMS: atom_id res chain seq x y z
N ASN A 1 10.31 16.59 -12.03
CA ASN A 1 11.28 16.23 -13.06
C ASN A 1 11.59 14.76 -12.91
N LYS A 2 10.82 13.92 -13.58
CA LYS A 2 11.12 12.48 -13.65
C LYS A 2 12.41 12.36 -14.44
N GLY A 3 13.42 11.72 -13.85
CA GLY A 3 14.68 11.44 -14.53
C GLY A 3 14.51 10.82 -15.91
N PRO A 4 15.57 10.73 -16.72
CA PRO A 4 15.50 10.12 -18.04
C PRO A 4 14.83 8.74 -18.00
N LEU A 5 14.11 8.37 -19.06
CA LEU A 5 13.43 7.07 -19.15
C LEU A 5 14.35 5.90 -18.78
N ASP A 6 15.62 5.98 -19.23
CA ASP A 6 16.66 4.98 -18.94
C ASP A 6 16.97 4.83 -17.44
N GLN A 7 16.93 5.91 -16.67
CA GLN A 7 17.14 5.83 -15.22
C GLN A 7 15.98 5.11 -14.55
N ARG A 8 14.74 5.44 -14.89
CA ARG A 8 13.56 4.79 -14.32
C ARG A 8 13.46 3.31 -14.71
N LEU A 9 13.87 2.98 -15.93
CA LEU A 9 13.93 1.59 -16.39
C LEU A 9 14.98 0.81 -15.60
N ARG A 10 16.17 1.39 -15.37
CA ARG A 10 17.20 0.77 -14.52
C ARG A 10 16.71 0.56 -13.09
N GLU A 11 16.11 1.59 -12.47
CA GLU A 11 15.54 1.50 -11.12
C GLU A 11 14.47 0.38 -11.04
N ALA A 12 13.64 0.22 -12.07
CA ALA A 12 12.66 -0.86 -12.13
C ALA A 12 13.31 -2.25 -12.24
N ILE A 13 14.34 -2.40 -13.10
CA ILE A 13 15.09 -3.65 -13.26
C ILE A 13 15.77 -4.01 -11.93
N GLU A 14 16.49 -3.08 -11.32
CA GLU A 14 17.13 -3.29 -10.02
C GLU A 14 16.15 -3.63 -8.90
N ALA A 15 14.91 -3.09 -8.95
CA ALA A 15 13.88 -3.45 -8.01
C ALA A 15 13.37 -4.88 -8.22
N TYR A 16 13.25 -5.33 -9.48
CA TYR A 16 12.95 -6.72 -9.81
C TYR A 16 14.03 -7.68 -9.31
N ASP A 17 15.30 -7.37 -9.58
CA ASP A 17 16.43 -8.19 -9.15
C ASP A 17 16.48 -8.29 -7.62
N ARG A 18 16.25 -7.17 -6.91
CA ARG A 18 16.13 -7.17 -5.44
C ARG A 18 14.97 -8.01 -4.95
N ALA A 19 13.83 -7.96 -5.62
CA ALA A 19 12.66 -8.75 -5.26
C ALA A 19 12.91 -10.25 -5.45
N GLU A 20 13.56 -10.68 -6.53
CA GLU A 20 13.93 -12.09 -6.74
C GLU A 20 14.85 -12.61 -5.64
N VAL A 21 15.85 -11.82 -5.22
CA VAL A 21 16.77 -12.20 -4.13
C VAL A 21 16.05 -12.21 -2.77
N PHE A 22 15.13 -11.28 -2.54
CA PHE A 22 14.40 -11.17 -1.28
C PHE A 22 13.29 -12.23 -1.17
N PHE A 23 12.66 -12.59 -2.28
CA PHE A 23 11.65 -13.63 -2.36
C PHE A 23 12.22 -14.80 -3.18
N GLU A 24 12.74 -15.81 -2.50
CA GLU A 24 13.23 -17.05 -3.15
C GLU A 24 12.09 -17.80 -3.87
N THR A 25 10.85 -17.48 -3.52
CA THR A 25 9.62 -18.09 -4.06
C THR A 25 8.56 -17.01 -4.30
N ASP A 26 7.38 -17.42 -4.82
CA ASP A 26 6.22 -16.54 -4.90
C ASP A 26 5.84 -16.05 -3.49
N VAL A 27 5.95 -14.74 -3.27
CA VAL A 27 5.70 -14.09 -1.96
C VAL A 27 4.32 -14.40 -1.38
N LEU A 28 3.31 -14.71 -2.22
CA LEU A 28 1.98 -15.11 -1.77
C LEU A 28 1.89 -16.60 -1.42
N ALA A 29 2.80 -17.42 -1.91
CA ALA A 29 2.89 -18.85 -1.63
C ALA A 29 3.85 -19.17 -0.47
N GLU A 30 4.57 -18.18 0.05
CA GLU A 30 5.44 -18.38 1.23
C GLU A 30 4.62 -18.79 2.47
N PRO A 31 5.22 -19.56 3.41
CA PRO A 31 4.56 -19.93 4.65
C PRO A 31 4.21 -18.70 5.50
N ASP A 32 3.33 -18.88 6.47
CA ASP A 32 2.88 -17.82 7.37
C ASP A 32 4.07 -17.13 8.05
N LEU A 33 4.01 -15.81 8.10
CA LEU A 33 5.01 -14.99 8.77
C LEU A 33 4.81 -15.02 10.28
N HIS A 34 5.90 -14.82 11.03
CA HIS A 34 5.78 -14.64 12.47
C HIS A 34 4.88 -13.43 12.78
N GLY A 35 3.81 -13.67 13.56
CA GLY A 35 2.83 -12.62 13.90
C GLY A 35 1.98 -12.11 12.73
N GLU A 36 1.79 -12.91 11.68
CA GLU A 36 1.02 -12.52 10.50
C GLU A 36 -0.40 -12.04 10.83
N ASP A 37 -1.06 -12.68 11.79
CA ASP A 37 -2.41 -12.30 12.23
C ASP A 37 -2.45 -10.90 12.88
N VAL A 38 -1.41 -10.53 13.63
CA VAL A 38 -1.25 -9.19 14.21
C VAL A 38 -0.93 -8.17 13.12
N LEU A 39 -0.05 -8.51 12.18
CA LEU A 39 0.26 -7.68 11.02
C LEU A 39 -0.98 -7.42 10.15
N ARG A 40 -1.80 -8.45 9.89
CA ARG A 40 -3.05 -8.30 9.12
C ARG A 40 -4.06 -7.38 9.80
N ARG A 41 -4.13 -7.40 11.14
CA ARG A 41 -4.98 -6.45 11.89
C ARG A 41 -4.42 -5.04 11.83
N ALA A 42 -3.11 -4.87 11.98
CA ALA A 42 -2.46 -3.57 11.91
C ALA A 42 -2.46 -2.95 10.50
N MET A 43 -2.50 -3.80 9.46
CA MET A 43 -2.52 -3.41 8.05
C MET A 43 -3.81 -3.88 7.38
N ASN A 44 -4.97 -3.61 8.01
CA ASN A 44 -6.27 -4.08 7.53
C ASN A 44 -6.60 -3.50 6.14
N THR A 45 -6.38 -4.31 5.11
CA THR A 45 -6.47 -3.90 3.70
C THR A 45 -7.82 -4.32 3.11
N ILE A 46 -8.49 -3.37 2.48
CA ILE A 46 -9.80 -3.50 1.86
C ILE A 46 -9.70 -3.02 0.41
N VAL A 47 -10.23 -3.80 -0.52
CA VAL A 47 -10.27 -3.45 -1.94
C VAL A 47 -11.61 -2.82 -2.29
N GLY A 48 -11.56 -1.63 -2.87
CA GLY A 48 -12.71 -0.89 -3.37
C GLY A 48 -13.03 -1.20 -4.84
N GLY A 49 -13.42 -0.17 -5.59
CA GLY A 49 -13.65 -0.21 -7.03
C GLY A 49 -12.48 0.36 -7.83
N GLU A 50 -12.81 1.03 -8.94
CA GLU A 50 -11.85 1.73 -9.78
C GLU A 50 -12.13 3.23 -9.79
N ASP A 51 -11.07 4.04 -9.94
CA ASP A 51 -11.22 5.47 -10.19
C ASP A 51 -11.69 5.75 -11.63
N LEU A 52 -11.96 7.00 -11.96
CA LEU A 52 -12.42 7.39 -13.32
C LEU A 52 -11.40 7.11 -14.42
N TYR A 53 -10.16 6.79 -14.07
CA TYR A 53 -9.07 6.51 -15.00
C TYR A 53 -8.75 5.01 -15.10
N GLY A 54 -9.49 4.15 -14.35
CA GLY A 54 -9.30 2.71 -14.33
C GLY A 54 -8.21 2.22 -13.37
N HIS A 55 -7.78 3.06 -12.41
CA HIS A 55 -6.86 2.61 -11.37
C HIS A 55 -7.64 1.92 -10.24
N LEU A 56 -7.15 0.78 -9.78
CA LEU A 56 -7.73 0.09 -8.63
C LEU A 56 -7.61 0.98 -7.37
N VAL A 57 -8.74 1.16 -6.68
CA VAL A 57 -8.80 1.84 -5.39
C VAL A 57 -8.73 0.79 -4.30
N TRP A 58 -7.76 0.91 -3.40
CA TRP A 58 -7.67 0.08 -2.21
C TRP A 58 -7.37 0.91 -0.99
N CYS A 59 -7.83 0.44 0.15
CA CYS A 59 -7.77 1.15 1.41
C CYS A 59 -7.07 0.31 2.45
N GLU A 60 -6.28 0.95 3.30
CA GLU A 60 -5.70 0.34 4.48
C GLU A 60 -6.11 1.15 5.70
N CYS A 61 -6.73 0.47 6.66
CA CYS A 61 -7.01 1.04 7.96
C CYS A 61 -5.83 0.68 8.86
N LEU A 62 -4.97 1.66 9.09
CA LEU A 62 -3.76 1.44 9.87
C LEU A 62 -4.12 1.40 11.36
N GLY A 63 -3.94 0.23 11.95
CA GLY A 63 -4.22 -0.04 13.36
C GLY A 63 -3.03 0.23 14.27
N ASP A 64 -3.04 -0.40 15.45
CA ASP A 64 -2.02 -0.19 16.48
C ASP A 64 -0.71 -0.94 16.16
N ILE A 65 0.31 -0.20 15.76
CA ILE A 65 1.66 -0.73 15.50
C ILE A 65 2.36 -1.17 16.81
N SER A 66 1.94 -0.65 17.98
CA SER A 66 2.50 -1.09 19.26
C SER A 66 2.21 -2.58 19.49
N ALA A 67 1.01 -3.04 19.14
CA ALA A 67 0.65 -4.45 19.27
C ALA A 67 1.54 -5.37 18.39
N VAL A 68 1.98 -4.88 17.23
CA VAL A 68 2.93 -5.61 16.35
C VAL A 68 4.30 -5.75 17.03
N VAL A 69 4.78 -4.66 17.64
CA VAL A 69 6.05 -4.65 18.38
C VAL A 69 5.98 -5.55 19.62
N ASP A 70 4.88 -5.47 20.37
CA ASP A 70 4.68 -6.25 21.59
C ASP A 70 4.54 -7.76 21.30
N ALA A 71 4.03 -8.12 20.13
CA ALA A 71 4.02 -9.51 19.65
C ALA A 71 5.40 -10.05 19.21
N GLY A 72 6.45 -9.23 19.27
CA GLY A 72 7.82 -9.63 18.93
C GLY A 72 8.09 -9.75 17.42
N VAL A 73 7.20 -9.22 16.58
CA VAL A 73 7.38 -9.22 15.12
C VAL A 73 8.63 -8.43 14.76
N GLN A 74 9.42 -8.97 13.83
CA GLN A 74 10.63 -8.29 13.36
C GLN A 74 10.30 -7.34 12.19
N PRO A 75 11.06 -6.23 12.03
CA PRO A 75 10.87 -5.33 10.88
C PRO A 75 10.92 -6.04 9.53
N ALA A 76 11.72 -7.09 9.38
CA ALA A 76 11.81 -7.87 8.14
C ALA A 76 10.48 -8.59 7.81
N ASP A 77 9.78 -9.15 8.82
CA ASP A 77 8.48 -9.79 8.62
C ASP A 77 7.42 -8.76 8.21
N ALA A 78 7.47 -7.55 8.79
CA ALA A 78 6.59 -6.44 8.40
C ALA A 78 6.84 -6.00 6.95
N VAL A 79 8.09 -5.94 6.50
CA VAL A 79 8.45 -5.68 5.10
C VAL A 79 7.88 -6.77 4.19
N LYS A 80 8.08 -8.05 4.53
CA LYS A 80 7.51 -9.18 3.76
C LYS A 80 5.99 -9.10 3.69
N MET A 81 5.31 -8.79 4.80
CA MET A 81 3.86 -8.60 4.82
C MET A 81 3.43 -7.45 3.91
N ARG A 82 4.14 -6.31 3.93
CA ARG A 82 3.89 -5.19 3.01
C ARG A 82 4.03 -5.64 1.55
N CYS A 83 5.06 -6.40 1.23
CA CYS A 83 5.26 -6.92 -0.11
C CYS A 83 4.14 -7.88 -0.53
N ARG A 84 3.63 -8.74 0.38
CA ARG A 84 2.44 -9.56 0.12
C ARG A 84 1.22 -8.72 -0.22
N VAL A 85 0.95 -7.68 0.55
CA VAL A 85 -0.17 -6.75 0.27
C VAL A 85 -0.01 -6.12 -1.11
N MET A 86 1.16 -5.57 -1.41
CA MET A 86 1.41 -4.91 -2.69
C MET A 86 1.32 -5.87 -3.88
N GLU A 87 1.86 -7.08 -3.75
CA GLU A 87 1.78 -8.11 -4.79
C GLU A 87 0.34 -8.59 -5.01
N ALA A 88 -0.42 -8.79 -3.93
CA ALA A 88 -1.82 -9.16 -4.03
C ALA A 88 -2.65 -8.09 -4.76
N VAL A 89 -2.47 -6.82 -4.39
CA VAL A 89 -3.13 -5.68 -5.04
C VAL A 89 -2.71 -5.59 -6.52
N ARG A 90 -1.42 -5.80 -6.84
CA ARG A 90 -0.92 -5.86 -8.21
C ARG A 90 -1.60 -6.98 -9.02
N ARG A 91 -1.69 -8.19 -8.48
CA ARG A 91 -2.36 -9.33 -9.15
C ARG A 91 -3.85 -9.08 -9.36
N LEU A 92 -4.54 -8.46 -8.41
CA LEU A 92 -5.92 -8.04 -8.57
C LEU A 92 -6.07 -7.04 -9.71
N GLN A 93 -5.17 -6.05 -9.79
CA GLN A 93 -5.16 -5.06 -10.87
C GLN A 93 -4.99 -5.74 -12.25
N TYR A 94 -4.12 -6.73 -12.40
CA TYR A 94 -3.92 -7.45 -13.66
C TYR A 94 -5.14 -8.24 -14.16
N ARG A 95 -6.11 -8.51 -13.29
CA ARG A 95 -7.38 -9.15 -13.69
C ARG A 95 -8.34 -8.19 -14.38
N HIS A 96 -8.15 -6.88 -14.27
CA HIS A 96 -8.98 -5.91 -14.94
C HIS A 96 -8.61 -5.79 -16.42
N LYS A 97 -9.61 -5.57 -17.28
CA LYS A 97 -9.42 -5.46 -18.74
C LYS A 97 -8.46 -4.32 -19.14
N THR A 98 -8.30 -3.33 -18.27
CA THR A 98 -7.44 -2.16 -18.48
C THR A 98 -6.07 -2.27 -17.83
N ALA A 99 -5.73 -3.41 -17.25
CA ALA A 99 -4.49 -3.60 -16.48
C ALA A 99 -3.21 -3.24 -17.26
N HIS A 100 -3.17 -3.59 -18.55
CA HIS A 100 -2.06 -3.27 -19.43
C HIS A 100 -1.89 -1.76 -19.71
N ILE A 101 -2.96 -0.97 -19.49
CA ILE A 101 -2.95 0.49 -19.67
C ILE A 101 -2.83 1.20 -18.32
N ARG A 102 -3.43 0.63 -17.26
CA ARG A 102 -3.56 1.23 -15.93
C ARG A 102 -3.00 0.30 -14.86
N TYR A 103 -1.68 0.23 -14.77
CA TYR A 103 -0.98 -0.57 -13.75
C TYR A 103 -0.81 0.15 -12.41
N LYS A 104 -1.11 1.46 -12.35
CA LYS A 104 -1.02 2.25 -11.12
C LYS A 104 -2.27 2.12 -10.28
N GLN A 105 -2.14 2.44 -9.00
CA GLN A 105 -3.16 2.23 -8.00
C GLN A 105 -3.46 3.53 -7.26
N VAL A 106 -4.68 3.68 -6.80
CA VAL A 106 -5.07 4.67 -5.79
C VAL A 106 -5.05 4.00 -4.43
N TYR A 107 -4.25 4.54 -3.53
CA TYR A 107 -4.14 4.07 -2.15
C TYR A 107 -4.79 5.07 -1.20
N VAL A 108 -5.71 4.60 -0.35
CA VAL A 108 -6.33 5.38 0.72
C VAL A 108 -5.87 4.82 2.05
N LEU A 109 -5.11 5.60 2.81
CA LEU A 109 -4.61 5.24 4.13
C LEU A 109 -5.46 5.92 5.19
N ASP A 110 -6.26 5.14 5.90
CA ASP A 110 -7.10 5.61 7.00
C ASP A 110 -6.36 5.57 8.33
N LEU A 111 -6.28 6.71 8.99
CA LEU A 111 -5.61 6.88 10.28
C LEU A 111 -6.57 6.99 11.46
N SER A 112 -7.84 6.59 11.30
CA SER A 112 -8.83 6.68 12.37
C SER A 112 -8.51 5.83 13.60
N GLU A 113 -7.77 4.73 13.41
CA GLU A 113 -7.44 3.76 14.47
C GLU A 113 -5.97 3.83 14.94
N ILE A 114 -5.13 4.73 14.39
CA ILE A 114 -3.70 4.78 14.72
C ILE A 114 -3.43 5.43 16.07
N SER A 115 -2.55 4.83 16.86
CA SER A 115 -1.98 5.43 18.07
C SER A 115 -0.73 6.28 17.73
N LEU A 116 -0.93 7.58 17.49
CA LEU A 116 0.19 8.50 17.19
C LEU A 116 1.11 8.73 18.40
N GLY A 117 0.62 8.56 19.63
CA GLY A 117 1.42 8.72 20.85
C GLY A 117 2.59 7.74 20.88
N SER A 118 2.34 6.47 20.62
CA SER A 118 3.37 5.43 20.59
C SER A 118 4.39 5.66 19.44
N LEU A 119 3.95 6.15 18.29
CA LEU A 119 4.85 6.51 17.18
C LEU A 119 5.82 7.62 17.57
N ILE A 120 5.40 8.58 18.39
CA ILE A 120 6.25 9.70 18.83
C ILE A 120 7.21 9.23 19.94
N THR A 121 6.75 8.44 20.90
CA THR A 121 7.48 8.11 22.12
C THR A 121 8.36 6.86 22.02
N SER A 122 7.97 5.84 21.22
CA SER A 122 8.67 4.56 21.11
C SER A 122 9.58 4.48 19.88
N SER A 123 10.87 4.23 20.09
CA SER A 123 11.83 4.00 18.99
C SER A 123 11.51 2.73 18.20
N LYS A 124 11.06 1.65 18.87
CA LYS A 124 10.68 0.39 18.23
C LYS A 124 9.47 0.55 17.34
N VAL A 125 8.44 1.31 17.79
CA VAL A 125 7.26 1.61 16.99
C VAL A 125 7.63 2.44 15.77
N ARG A 126 8.54 3.43 15.91
CA ARG A 126 9.05 4.19 14.77
C ARG A 126 9.78 3.33 13.74
N GLU A 127 10.64 2.43 14.21
CA GLU A 127 11.37 1.49 13.34
C GLU A 127 10.41 0.57 12.58
N MET A 128 9.46 -0.03 13.28
CA MET A 128 8.42 -0.88 12.69
C MET A 128 7.58 -0.11 11.67
N THR A 129 7.15 1.11 12.00
CA THR A 129 6.38 1.95 11.07
C THR A 129 7.18 2.29 9.81
N LYS A 130 8.48 2.61 9.95
CA LYS A 130 9.36 2.84 8.79
C LYS A 130 9.51 1.59 7.92
N ALA A 131 9.62 0.41 8.52
CA ALA A 131 9.66 -0.85 7.78
C ALA A 131 8.37 -1.08 6.99
N ILE A 132 7.20 -0.88 7.60
CA ILE A 132 5.89 -1.02 6.95
C ILE A 132 5.74 -0.01 5.81
N VAL A 133 6.04 1.27 6.04
CA VAL A 133 5.82 2.35 5.06
C VAL A 133 6.86 2.34 3.95
N GLY A 134 8.12 2.09 4.30
CA GLY A 134 9.26 2.14 3.36
C GLY A 134 9.52 0.84 2.61
N GLY A 135 9.17 -0.31 3.20
CA GLY A 135 9.59 -1.62 2.73
C GLY A 135 9.16 -1.99 1.31
N ALA A 136 8.05 -1.43 0.83
CA ALA A 136 7.60 -1.69 -0.55
C ALA A 136 8.25 -0.79 -1.61
N ASN A 137 8.90 0.31 -1.22
CA ASN A 137 9.46 1.27 -2.17
C ASN A 137 10.54 0.66 -3.07
N ASP A 138 11.33 -0.27 -2.51
CA ASP A 138 12.44 -0.90 -3.20
C ASP A 138 12.02 -2.05 -4.14
N PHE A 139 10.81 -2.60 -3.93
CA PHE A 139 10.31 -3.76 -4.66
C PHE A 139 9.18 -3.44 -5.64
N PHE A 140 8.46 -2.34 -5.43
CA PHE A 140 7.29 -1.96 -6.25
C PHE A 140 7.39 -0.52 -6.76
N PRO A 141 8.39 -0.21 -7.62
CA PRO A 141 8.54 1.13 -8.17
C PRO A 141 7.36 1.50 -9.08
N GLU A 142 7.01 2.79 -9.09
CA GLU A 142 6.02 3.40 -10.00
C GLU A 142 4.59 2.85 -9.94
N THR A 143 4.22 2.05 -8.93
CA THR A 143 2.87 1.48 -8.79
C THR A 143 1.84 2.46 -8.25
N LEU A 144 2.24 3.54 -7.59
CA LEU A 144 1.35 4.51 -6.98
C LEU A 144 0.91 5.60 -7.98
N TRP A 145 -0.41 5.75 -8.16
CA TRP A 145 -1.00 6.91 -8.83
C TRP A 145 -1.20 8.06 -7.85
N LYS A 146 -1.99 7.85 -6.80
CA LYS A 146 -2.25 8.80 -5.70
C LYS A 146 -2.32 8.07 -4.36
N LEU A 147 -1.90 8.76 -3.31
CA LEU A 147 -2.09 8.36 -1.92
C LEU A 147 -2.91 9.44 -1.20
N PHE A 148 -4.04 9.03 -0.65
CA PHE A 148 -4.84 9.86 0.23
C PHE A 148 -4.68 9.34 1.66
N ILE A 149 -4.11 10.16 2.54
CA ILE A 149 -4.06 9.89 3.98
C ILE A 149 -5.26 10.60 4.58
N VAL A 150 -6.25 9.83 5.03
CA VAL A 150 -7.54 10.32 5.50
C VAL A 150 -7.69 10.16 7.01
N ASN A 151 -8.65 10.88 7.60
CA ASN A 151 -8.85 10.92 9.05
C ASN A 151 -7.57 11.31 9.81
N ALA A 152 -6.69 12.08 9.17
CA ALA A 152 -5.42 12.48 9.76
C ALA A 152 -5.68 13.46 10.92
N PRO A 153 -5.32 13.09 12.18
CA PRO A 153 -5.46 13.98 13.31
C PRO A 153 -4.56 15.21 13.18
N PHE A 154 -4.89 16.30 13.88
CA PHE A 154 -4.10 17.53 13.80
C PHE A 154 -2.60 17.32 14.12
N VAL A 155 -2.30 16.44 15.07
CA VAL A 155 -0.92 16.09 15.45
C VAL A 155 -0.20 15.21 14.42
N PHE A 156 -0.88 14.75 13.38
CA PHE A 156 -0.29 13.88 12.36
C PHE A 156 0.92 14.51 11.65
N ARG A 157 0.98 15.85 11.53
CA ARG A 157 2.13 16.52 10.91
C ARG A 157 3.45 16.19 11.62
N SER A 158 3.44 16.11 12.95
CA SER A 158 4.62 15.73 13.74
C SER A 158 4.95 14.24 13.53
N ALA A 159 3.95 13.36 13.50
CA ALA A 159 4.13 11.94 13.22
C ALA A 159 4.62 11.70 11.77
N TYR A 160 4.09 12.44 10.80
CA TYR A 160 4.51 12.34 9.41
C TYR A 160 6.00 12.69 9.20
N SER A 161 6.55 13.62 9.97
CA SER A 161 7.96 13.96 9.91
C SER A 161 8.88 12.79 10.25
N VAL A 162 8.40 11.80 11.02
CA VAL A 162 9.15 10.58 11.39
C VAL A 162 9.26 9.61 10.21
N VAL A 163 8.22 9.47 9.41
CA VAL A 163 8.16 8.52 8.29
C VAL A 163 8.52 9.17 6.94
N SER A 164 8.33 10.47 6.80
CA SER A 164 8.61 11.22 5.58
C SER A 164 10.02 11.00 5.01
N PRO A 165 11.10 10.89 5.80
CA PRO A 165 12.46 10.69 5.26
C PRO A 165 12.61 9.40 4.43
N VAL A 166 11.83 8.34 4.73
CA VAL A 166 11.90 7.05 3.99
C VAL A 166 10.99 7.02 2.76
N ILE A 167 10.21 8.08 2.51
CA ILE A 167 9.34 8.18 1.35
C ILE A 167 10.08 8.88 0.21
N HIS A 168 10.12 8.23 -0.95
CA HIS A 168 10.76 8.80 -2.14
C HIS A 168 10.16 10.17 -2.52
N PRO A 169 10.96 11.17 -2.97
CA PRO A 169 10.46 12.51 -3.30
C PRO A 169 9.28 12.52 -4.29
N THR A 170 9.35 11.71 -5.36
CA THR A 170 8.24 11.62 -6.34
C THR A 170 6.97 11.01 -5.76
N THR A 171 7.07 10.18 -4.73
CA THR A 171 5.93 9.65 -4.00
C THR A 171 5.28 10.72 -3.14
N LYS A 172 6.09 11.59 -2.51
CA LYS A 172 5.55 12.72 -1.69
C LYS A 172 4.64 13.64 -2.50
N GLU A 173 4.95 13.89 -3.77
CA GLU A 173 4.14 14.72 -4.66
C GLU A 173 2.75 14.11 -4.95
N LYS A 174 2.61 12.79 -4.78
CA LYS A 174 1.36 12.06 -4.98
C LYS A 174 0.49 11.99 -3.71
N ILE A 175 1.00 12.45 -2.57
CA ILE A 175 0.36 12.34 -1.25
C ILE A 175 -0.54 13.54 -0.98
N LYS A 176 -1.79 13.27 -0.59
CA LYS A 176 -2.71 14.25 -0.02
C LYS A 176 -3.08 13.86 1.41
N ILE A 177 -2.87 14.77 2.36
CA ILE A 177 -3.19 14.57 3.78
C ILE A 177 -4.48 15.32 4.06
N LEU A 178 -5.52 14.58 4.47
CA LEU A 178 -6.89 15.05 4.64
C LEU A 178 -7.41 14.73 6.05
N GLY A 179 -8.25 15.58 6.59
CA GLY A 179 -8.98 15.32 7.81
C GLY A 179 -10.19 14.40 7.60
N SER A 180 -11.20 14.51 8.45
CA SER A 180 -12.41 13.67 8.41
C SER A 180 -13.36 13.99 7.24
N SER A 181 -13.30 15.20 6.66
CA SER A 181 -14.11 15.60 5.50
C SER A 181 -13.34 15.37 4.20
N PHE A 182 -13.05 14.13 3.86
CA PHE A 182 -12.16 13.77 2.74
C PHE A 182 -12.91 13.29 1.49
N LEU A 183 -14.17 12.88 1.58
CA LEU A 183 -14.91 12.26 0.46
C LEU A 183 -15.01 13.18 -0.76
N ASP A 184 -15.38 14.44 -0.57
CA ASP A 184 -15.45 15.42 -1.67
C ASP A 184 -14.08 15.62 -2.36
N GLU A 185 -13.00 15.49 -1.60
CA GLU A 185 -11.65 15.63 -2.17
C GLU A 185 -11.25 14.37 -2.96
N LEU A 186 -11.70 13.18 -2.55
CA LEU A 186 -11.55 11.96 -3.34
C LEU A 186 -12.28 12.11 -4.69
N GLU A 187 -13.55 12.53 -4.70
CA GLU A 187 -14.33 12.75 -5.93
C GLU A 187 -13.68 13.80 -6.85
N ARG A 188 -13.26 14.94 -6.32
CA ARG A 188 -12.53 15.97 -7.09
C ARG A 188 -11.24 15.45 -7.72
N ASN A 189 -10.68 14.38 -7.18
CA ASN A 189 -9.48 13.73 -7.71
C ASN A 189 -9.75 12.50 -8.58
N GLY A 190 -11.01 12.28 -8.95
CA GLY A 190 -11.42 11.21 -9.86
C GLY A 190 -11.68 9.87 -9.17
N VAL A 191 -11.82 9.83 -7.84
CA VAL A 191 -12.20 8.63 -7.10
C VAL A 191 -13.69 8.75 -6.73
N PRO A 192 -14.61 8.12 -7.49
CA PRO A 192 -16.03 8.22 -7.23
C PRO A 192 -16.39 7.51 -5.91
N LEU A 193 -17.42 8.00 -5.21
CA LEU A 193 -17.90 7.37 -3.96
C LEU A 193 -18.25 5.89 -4.14
N ALA A 194 -18.72 5.50 -5.32
CA ALA A 194 -19.00 4.11 -5.67
C ALA A 194 -17.75 3.20 -5.63
N ALA A 195 -16.54 3.76 -5.74
CA ALA A 195 -15.28 3.04 -5.64
C ALA A 195 -14.68 3.01 -4.23
N VAL A 196 -15.17 3.88 -3.33
CA VAL A 196 -14.69 3.97 -1.94
C VAL A 196 -15.44 2.94 -1.08
N PRO A 197 -14.75 2.13 -0.23
CA PRO A 197 -15.39 1.19 0.67
C PRO A 197 -16.41 1.83 1.62
N ARG A 198 -17.45 1.08 1.99
CA ARG A 198 -18.54 1.56 2.87
C ARG A 198 -18.05 2.01 4.24
N ARG A 199 -17.06 1.32 4.81
CA ARG A 199 -16.49 1.72 6.10
C ARG A 199 -15.87 3.13 6.09
N LEU A 200 -15.50 3.63 4.91
CA LEU A 200 -15.00 4.99 4.70
C LEU A 200 -16.10 5.97 4.24
N GLY A 201 -17.35 5.55 4.23
CA GLY A 201 -18.50 6.37 3.80
C GLY A 201 -18.81 6.30 2.32
N GLY A 202 -18.18 5.40 1.56
CA GLY A 202 -18.43 5.19 0.13
C GLY A 202 -19.53 4.17 -0.15
N GLY A 203 -19.67 3.79 -1.43
CA GLY A 203 -20.66 2.83 -1.93
C GLY A 203 -20.13 1.43 -2.20
N ALA A 204 -18.81 1.25 -2.33
CA ALA A 204 -18.22 -0.05 -2.61
C ALA A 204 -18.38 -1.01 -1.40
N PRO A 205 -18.62 -2.31 -1.62
CA PRO A 205 -18.62 -3.27 -0.53
C PRO A 205 -17.23 -3.36 0.11
N ASP A 206 -17.18 -3.59 1.42
CA ASP A 206 -15.93 -3.83 2.14
C ASP A 206 -15.41 -5.23 1.83
N ARG A 207 -14.49 -5.34 0.89
CA ARG A 207 -13.88 -6.61 0.46
C ARG A 207 -12.47 -6.73 1.06
N PRO A 208 -12.29 -7.49 2.15
CA PRO A 208 -10.95 -7.70 2.72
C PRO A 208 -10.02 -8.32 1.67
N LEU A 209 -8.80 -7.81 1.56
CA LEU A 209 -7.82 -8.35 0.60
C LEU A 209 -7.62 -9.85 0.78
N ALA A 210 -7.56 -10.33 2.02
CA ALA A 210 -7.39 -11.74 2.32
C ALA A 210 -8.45 -12.64 1.66
N SER A 211 -9.72 -12.19 1.59
CA SER A 211 -10.80 -12.96 0.95
C SER A 211 -10.70 -12.99 -0.58
N LEU A 212 -9.89 -12.14 -1.17
CA LEU A 212 -9.69 -12.04 -2.62
C LEU A 212 -8.43 -12.79 -3.08
N LEU A 213 -7.60 -13.28 -2.16
CA LEU A 213 -6.37 -14.02 -2.46
C LEU A 213 -6.66 -15.45 -2.92
N GLU A 214 -7.80 -16.03 -2.54
CA GLU A 214 -8.22 -17.35 -2.99
C GLU A 214 -8.31 -17.37 -4.52
N GLY A 215 -7.50 -18.20 -5.16
CA GLY A 215 -7.41 -18.31 -6.62
C GLY A 215 -6.56 -17.23 -7.31
N LEU A 216 -5.78 -16.40 -6.59
CA LEU A 216 -4.70 -15.60 -7.14
C LEU A 216 -3.44 -16.47 -7.32
N GLY A 217 -3.46 -17.38 -8.29
CA GLY A 217 -2.24 -18.07 -8.69
C GLY A 217 -1.18 -17.11 -9.26
N PRO A 218 0.07 -17.59 -9.46
CA PRO A 218 1.11 -16.80 -10.09
C PRO A 218 0.58 -16.31 -11.45
N THR A 219 0.48 -15.01 -11.63
CA THR A 219 0.22 -14.42 -12.95
C THR A 219 1.57 -14.30 -13.64
N ASN A 220 1.78 -15.10 -14.68
CA ASN A 220 2.81 -14.73 -15.63
C ASN A 220 2.50 -13.30 -16.11
N PRO A 221 3.48 -12.39 -16.12
CA PRO A 221 3.29 -11.11 -16.78
C PRO A 221 2.81 -11.38 -18.20
N PRO A 222 1.88 -10.58 -18.76
CA PRO A 222 1.50 -10.75 -20.15
C PRO A 222 2.77 -10.76 -20.98
N SER A 223 2.94 -11.80 -21.79
CA SER A 223 4.11 -11.88 -22.67
C SER A 223 4.10 -10.62 -23.54
N LEU A 224 5.20 -9.90 -23.57
CA LEU A 224 5.37 -8.71 -24.42
C LEU A 224 5.39 -9.06 -25.93
N THR A 225 4.96 -10.28 -26.28
CA THR A 225 5.06 -10.87 -27.62
C THR A 225 3.73 -10.97 -28.36
N GLU A 226 2.62 -10.41 -27.86
CA GLU A 226 1.41 -10.30 -28.68
C GLU A 226 1.13 -8.83 -29.05
N PRO A 227 0.99 -8.52 -30.35
CA PRO A 227 0.75 -7.17 -30.87
C PRO A 227 -0.64 -6.65 -30.55
#